data_100152b78af22da552c65f36f739fcf9
#
_entry.id   100152b78af22da552c65f36f739fcf9
#
_cell.length_a   1.000
_cell.length_b   1.000
_cell.length_c   1.000
_cell.angle_alpha   90.00
_cell.angle_beta   90.00
_cell.angle_gamma   90.00
#
_symmetry.space_group_name_H-M   'P 1'
#
loop_
_entity.id
_entity.type
_entity.pdbx_description
1 polymer ?
#
loop_
_entity_poly.entity_id
_entity_poly.type
_entity_poly.pdbx_seq_one_letter_code
_entity_poly.pdbx_strand_id
1 'polypeptide(L)'
;QMSRSGGPNFLGAQYAPFIISENPDSKGFRVRDVSIPESIVGDRAENRRELRANLDRLQRINDKIANDPAVSIDGYYEQGYKLVYSEKAQAAFDISKEPEETRKKYGRNSFGQRLLLARRLTEVGVPWVTVYNGGWDHHSNLFKTCKDKALPTLDTGMAALMEDLAERGTLDNTLVVCLGEFGRTPKINKNAGRDHWSF
;
A
#
# COMPACT_ATOMS: atom_id res chain seq x y z
N GLN A 1 -6.60 -5.16 -7.97
CA GLN A 1 -7.08 -6.52 -7.65
C GLN A 1 -7.72 -6.66 -6.27
N MET A 2 -7.42 -5.79 -5.34
CA MET A 2 -8.19 -5.71 -4.09
C MET A 2 -9.69 -5.36 -4.31
N SER A 3 -10.05 -4.81 -5.46
CA SER A 3 -11.46 -4.61 -5.84
C SER A 3 -12.27 -5.91 -5.92
N ARG A 4 -11.61 -7.06 -6.03
CA ARG A 4 -12.27 -8.39 -6.03
C ARG A 4 -12.46 -9.00 -4.65
N SER A 5 -11.80 -8.46 -3.62
CA SER A 5 -11.93 -8.95 -2.23
C SER A 5 -13.14 -8.42 -1.47
N GLY A 6 -13.99 -7.63 -2.15
CA GLY A 6 -15.22 -7.12 -1.55
C GLY A 6 -15.06 -5.99 -0.53
N GLY A 7 -13.84 -5.49 -0.32
CA GLY A 7 -13.58 -4.39 0.62
C GLY A 7 -13.94 -4.72 2.08
N PRO A 8 -14.24 -3.71 2.91
CA PRO A 8 -14.52 -3.87 4.32
C PRO A 8 -15.92 -4.43 4.63
N ASN A 9 -16.79 -4.55 3.63
CA ASN A 9 -18.15 -5.09 3.71
C ASN A 9 -18.93 -4.59 4.94
N PHE A 10 -19.36 -5.50 5.82
CA PHE A 10 -20.15 -5.21 7.01
C PHE A 10 -19.40 -4.37 8.08
N LEU A 11 -18.09 -4.28 8.02
CA LEU A 11 -17.29 -3.43 8.90
C LEU A 11 -17.44 -1.93 8.58
N GLY A 12 -17.90 -1.62 7.38
CA GLY A 12 -18.07 -0.25 6.91
C GLY A 12 -16.81 0.35 6.28
N ALA A 13 -17.00 1.38 5.48
CA ALA A 13 -15.96 1.99 4.66
C ALA A 13 -14.76 2.53 5.45
N GLN A 14 -14.94 2.88 6.72
CA GLN A 14 -13.86 3.32 7.62
C GLN A 14 -12.72 2.30 7.80
N TYR A 15 -12.99 1.04 7.54
CA TYR A 15 -12.01 -0.04 7.58
C TYR A 15 -11.49 -0.42 6.18
N ALA A 16 -11.81 0.39 5.16
CA ALA A 16 -11.26 0.17 3.84
C ALA A 16 -9.74 0.40 3.83
N PRO A 17 -8.98 -0.48 3.21
CA PRO A 17 -7.54 -0.26 3.09
C PRO A 17 -7.24 0.93 2.18
N PHE A 18 -6.23 1.72 2.52
CA PHE A 18 -5.66 2.70 1.62
C PHE A 18 -4.87 1.96 0.52
N ILE A 19 -5.26 2.14 -0.74
CA ILE A 19 -4.71 1.38 -1.86
C ILE A 19 -3.80 2.27 -2.71
N ILE A 20 -2.54 1.86 -2.88
CA ILE A 20 -1.59 2.47 -3.79
C ILE A 20 -1.52 1.61 -5.04
N SER A 21 -2.06 2.10 -6.14
CA SER A 21 -2.10 1.39 -7.42
C SER A 21 -0.91 1.73 -8.31
N GLU A 22 -0.29 2.85 -8.08
CA GLU A 22 0.84 3.36 -8.86
C GLU A 22 2.08 2.47 -8.67
N ASN A 23 2.92 2.45 -9.69
CA ASN A 23 4.19 1.72 -9.64
C ASN A 23 5.28 2.60 -9.00
N PRO A 24 5.81 2.25 -7.82
CA PRO A 24 6.84 3.06 -7.15
C PRO A 24 8.18 3.12 -7.90
N ASP A 25 8.41 2.24 -8.87
CA ASP A 25 9.61 2.29 -9.72
C ASP A 25 9.46 3.25 -10.92
N SER A 26 8.26 3.75 -11.15
CA SER A 26 8.01 4.67 -12.26
C SER A 26 8.69 6.02 -12.05
N LYS A 27 9.19 6.61 -13.13
CA LYS A 27 9.68 7.98 -13.12
C LYS A 27 8.52 8.95 -12.76
N GLY A 28 8.74 9.75 -11.72
CA GLY A 28 7.71 10.68 -11.23
C GLY A 28 6.60 10.01 -10.42
N PHE A 29 6.86 8.86 -9.79
CA PHE A 29 5.94 8.24 -8.85
C PHE A 29 5.45 9.24 -7.80
N ARG A 30 4.14 9.34 -7.67
CA ARG A 30 3.44 10.11 -6.63
C ARG A 30 2.19 9.36 -6.24
N VAL A 31 1.88 9.34 -4.96
CA VAL A 31 0.61 8.82 -4.44
C VAL A 31 -0.41 9.95 -4.50
N ARG A 32 -1.39 9.84 -5.41
CA ARG A 32 -2.34 10.93 -5.73
C ARG A 32 -3.12 11.42 -4.52
N ASP A 33 -3.58 10.49 -3.71
CA ASP A 33 -4.48 10.79 -2.59
C ASP A 33 -3.74 11.32 -1.34
N VAL A 34 -2.41 11.43 -1.40
CA VAL A 34 -1.55 11.96 -0.33
C VAL A 34 -0.83 13.24 -0.75
N SER A 35 -0.86 13.59 -2.03
CA SER A 35 -0.21 14.79 -2.55
C SER A 35 -1.21 15.92 -2.74
N ILE A 36 -0.92 17.08 -2.15
CA ILE A 36 -1.69 18.30 -2.41
C ILE A 36 -1.36 18.74 -3.84
N PRO A 37 -2.36 18.95 -4.72
CA PRO A 37 -2.12 19.51 -6.05
C PRO A 37 -1.41 20.87 -5.95
N GLU A 38 -0.43 21.11 -6.82
CA GLU A 38 0.34 22.36 -6.86
C GLU A 38 -0.55 23.62 -6.98
N SER A 39 -1.75 23.45 -7.56
CA SER A 39 -2.76 24.51 -7.67
C SER A 39 -3.48 24.84 -6.35
N ILE A 40 -3.28 24.03 -5.28
CA ILE A 40 -3.99 24.16 -4.00
C ILE A 40 -2.96 24.15 -2.85
N VAL A 41 -1.95 24.99 -2.93
CA VAL A 41 -0.93 25.12 -1.87
C VAL A 41 -1.13 26.41 -1.05
N GLY A 42 -0.61 26.43 0.17
CA GLY A 42 -0.63 27.58 1.07
C GLY A 42 -2.04 27.95 1.55
N ASP A 43 -2.29 29.25 1.67
CA ASP A 43 -3.54 29.82 2.21
C ASP A 43 -4.81 29.29 1.54
N ARG A 44 -4.71 28.89 0.26
CA ARG A 44 -5.85 28.38 -0.49
C ARG A 44 -6.28 26.98 0.00
N ALA A 45 -5.34 26.16 0.46
CA ALA A 45 -5.62 24.86 1.04
C ALA A 45 -6.26 25.02 2.42
N GLU A 46 -5.76 25.96 3.21
CA GLU A 46 -6.24 26.26 4.55
C GLU A 46 -7.64 26.89 4.53
N ASN A 47 -7.86 27.87 3.68
CA ASN A 47 -9.17 28.50 3.45
C ASN A 47 -10.24 27.48 3.01
N ARG A 48 -9.89 26.52 2.16
CA ARG A 48 -10.82 25.43 1.75
C ARG A 48 -11.16 24.51 2.91
N ARG A 49 -10.19 24.22 3.77
CA ARG A 49 -10.40 23.42 4.99
C ARG A 49 -11.31 24.14 5.97
N GLU A 50 -11.06 25.42 6.24
CA GLU A 50 -11.87 26.24 7.13
C GLU A 50 -13.30 26.41 6.62
N LEU A 51 -13.46 26.74 5.33
CA LEU A 51 -14.77 26.88 4.69
C LEU A 51 -15.58 25.59 4.83
N ARG A 52 -14.94 24.46 4.59
CA ARG A 52 -15.60 23.18 4.74
C ARG A 52 -15.96 22.87 6.18
N ALA A 53 -15.04 23.08 7.14
CA ALA A 53 -15.31 22.87 8.56
C ALA A 53 -16.49 23.73 9.06
N ASN A 54 -16.63 24.95 8.52
CA ASN A 54 -17.74 25.84 8.82
C ASN A 54 -19.06 25.34 8.22
N LEU A 55 -19.05 24.85 6.97
CA LEU A 55 -20.22 24.25 6.34
C LEU A 55 -20.66 22.97 7.05
N ASP A 56 -19.70 22.09 7.35
CA ASP A 56 -19.95 20.84 8.08
C ASP A 56 -20.49 21.08 9.51
N ARG A 57 -20.05 22.19 10.15
CA ARG A 57 -20.55 22.60 11.47
C ARG A 57 -22.01 23.03 11.44
N LEU A 58 -22.44 23.72 10.38
CA LEU A 58 -23.85 24.10 10.17
C LEU A 58 -24.70 22.86 9.86
N GLN A 59 -24.19 21.92 9.08
CA GLN A 59 -24.86 20.70 8.75
C GLN A 59 -25.02 19.78 9.97
N ARG A 60 -24.01 19.65 10.82
CA ARG A 60 -24.05 18.87 12.07
C ARG A 60 -25.13 19.32 13.07
N ILE A 61 -25.51 20.60 13.05
CA ILE A 61 -26.60 21.09 13.86
C ILE A 61 -27.93 20.49 13.40
N ASN A 62 -28.09 20.27 12.09
CA ASN A 62 -29.27 19.62 11.52
C ASN A 62 -29.22 18.09 11.63
N ASP A 63 -28.04 17.48 11.46
CA ASP A 63 -27.85 16.02 11.43
C ASP A 63 -27.95 15.36 12.79
N LYS A 64 -27.61 16.07 13.88
CA LYS A 64 -27.88 15.62 15.27
C LYS A 64 -29.36 15.38 15.53
N ILE A 65 -30.22 15.99 14.73
CA ILE A 65 -31.68 15.82 14.82
C ILE A 65 -32.14 14.61 13.99
N ALA A 66 -31.35 14.16 13.00
CA ALA A 66 -31.79 13.21 11.98
C ALA A 66 -31.24 11.77 12.12
N ASN A 67 -30.31 11.49 13.02
CA ASN A 67 -29.67 10.16 13.16
C ASN A 67 -29.03 9.67 11.84
N ASP A 68 -28.39 10.56 11.07
CA ASP A 68 -27.97 10.33 9.71
C ASP A 68 -26.61 9.60 9.63
N PRO A 69 -26.48 8.52 8.81
CA PRO A 69 -25.21 7.85 8.52
C PRO A 69 -24.14 8.74 7.89
N ALA A 70 -24.49 9.91 7.34
CA ALA A 70 -23.56 10.91 6.79
C ALA A 70 -22.56 11.44 7.85
N VAL A 71 -22.85 11.34 9.14
CA VAL A 71 -21.93 11.68 10.25
C VAL A 71 -20.64 10.85 10.19
N SER A 72 -20.68 9.66 9.62
CA SER A 72 -19.48 8.83 9.42
C SER A 72 -18.55 9.35 8.33
N ILE A 73 -19.06 10.12 7.37
CA ILE A 73 -18.27 10.70 6.26
C ILE A 73 -17.25 11.72 6.78
N ASP A 74 -17.60 12.48 7.82
CA ASP A 74 -16.70 13.45 8.43
C ASP A 74 -15.43 12.82 8.99
N GLY A 75 -15.53 11.65 9.59
CA GLY A 75 -14.39 10.90 10.10
C GLY A 75 -13.38 10.52 9.00
N TYR A 76 -13.86 10.21 7.80
CA TYR A 76 -13.01 9.90 6.65
C TYR A 76 -12.27 11.11 6.13
N TYR A 77 -12.96 12.23 6.05
CA TYR A 77 -12.35 13.46 5.59
C TYR A 77 -11.27 13.95 6.57
N GLU A 78 -11.52 13.88 7.87
CA GLU A 78 -10.51 14.22 8.88
C GLU A 78 -9.28 13.30 8.82
N GLN A 79 -9.49 12.01 8.63
CA GLN A 79 -8.38 11.06 8.44
C GLN A 79 -7.63 11.33 7.14
N GLY A 80 -8.33 11.58 6.05
CA GLY A 80 -7.76 11.96 4.76
C GLY A 80 -6.95 13.26 4.87
N TYR A 81 -7.50 14.28 5.52
CA TYR A 81 -6.77 15.53 5.75
C TYR A 81 -5.52 15.33 6.60
N LYS A 82 -5.60 14.58 7.70
CA LYS A 82 -4.43 14.27 8.53
C LYS A 82 -3.32 13.59 7.72
N LEU A 83 -3.69 12.69 6.82
CA LEU A 83 -2.74 12.01 5.95
C LEU A 83 -2.12 12.98 4.94
N VAL A 84 -2.94 13.77 4.24
CA VAL A 84 -2.52 14.70 3.18
C VAL A 84 -1.68 15.86 3.71
N TYR A 85 -1.96 16.33 4.94
CA TYR A 85 -1.22 17.45 5.55
C TYR A 85 -0.10 16.99 6.50
N SER A 86 0.08 15.70 6.71
CA SER A 86 1.19 15.18 7.49
C SER A 86 2.47 15.17 6.66
N GLU A 87 3.41 16.07 6.96
CA GLU A 87 4.74 16.08 6.35
C GLU A 87 5.45 14.72 6.51
N LYS A 88 5.27 14.07 7.66
CA LYS A 88 5.81 12.75 7.94
C LYS A 88 5.23 11.68 7.01
N ALA A 89 3.91 11.71 6.78
CA ALA A 89 3.25 10.79 5.86
C ALA A 89 3.68 11.07 4.41
N GLN A 90 3.68 12.32 3.98
CA GLN A 90 4.14 12.70 2.64
C GLN A 90 5.59 12.27 2.40
N ALA A 91 6.47 12.51 3.38
CA ALA A 91 7.86 12.07 3.30
C ALA A 91 7.98 10.55 3.20
N ALA A 92 7.14 9.77 3.91
CA ALA A 92 7.15 8.31 3.83
C ALA A 92 6.77 7.80 2.43
N PHE A 93 5.81 8.45 1.77
CA PHE A 93 5.41 8.08 0.40
C PHE A 93 6.41 8.52 -0.67
N ASP A 94 7.27 9.47 -0.36
CA ASP A 94 8.28 9.97 -1.31
C ASP A 94 9.53 9.06 -1.36
N ILE A 95 9.43 7.99 -2.13
CA ILE A 95 10.51 7.03 -2.34
C ILE A 95 11.71 7.63 -3.10
N SER A 96 11.56 8.79 -3.72
CA SER A 96 12.65 9.46 -4.44
C SER A 96 13.73 9.98 -3.50
N LYS A 97 13.39 10.14 -2.21
CA LYS A 97 14.33 10.54 -1.15
C LYS A 97 15.27 9.42 -0.71
N GLU A 98 14.99 8.17 -1.10
CA GLU A 98 15.90 7.06 -0.82
C GLU A 98 17.13 7.11 -1.72
N PRO A 99 18.32 6.82 -1.17
CA PRO A 99 19.52 6.70 -1.96
C PRO A 99 19.37 5.70 -3.12
N GLU A 100 19.94 6.01 -4.26
CA GLU A 100 19.83 5.11 -5.43
C GLU A 100 20.42 3.72 -5.15
N GLU A 101 21.46 3.64 -4.31
CA GLU A 101 22.04 2.36 -3.86
C GLU A 101 21.03 1.52 -3.07
N THR A 102 20.29 2.13 -2.15
CA THR A 102 19.20 1.46 -1.43
C THR A 102 18.13 0.98 -2.41
N ARG A 103 17.72 1.83 -3.33
CA ARG A 103 16.74 1.48 -4.35
C ARG A 103 17.19 0.32 -5.24
N LYS A 104 18.47 0.27 -5.60
CA LYS A 104 19.08 -0.85 -6.35
C LYS A 104 19.14 -2.12 -5.51
N LYS A 105 19.49 -2.02 -4.22
CA LYS A 105 19.52 -3.17 -3.29
C LYS A 105 18.19 -3.91 -3.25
N TYR A 106 17.07 -3.18 -3.19
CA TYR A 106 15.71 -3.74 -3.28
C TYR A 106 15.33 -4.25 -4.69
N GLY A 107 16.08 -3.89 -5.71
CA GLY A 107 15.78 -4.13 -7.12
C GLY A 107 14.97 -3.00 -7.75
N ARG A 108 15.45 -2.51 -8.89
CA ARG A 108 14.78 -1.48 -9.72
C ARG A 108 13.64 -2.12 -10.53
N ASN A 109 12.62 -2.55 -9.81
CA ASN A 109 11.39 -3.13 -10.34
C ASN A 109 10.21 -2.83 -9.42
N SER A 110 8.99 -3.02 -9.91
CA SER A 110 7.77 -2.70 -9.19
C SER A 110 7.67 -3.39 -7.82
N PHE A 111 8.08 -4.65 -7.69
CA PHE A 111 7.98 -5.39 -6.45
C PHE A 111 9.00 -4.90 -5.40
N GLY A 112 10.26 -4.81 -5.77
CA GLY A 112 11.31 -4.33 -4.87
C GLY A 112 11.03 -2.92 -4.34
N GLN A 113 10.57 -2.02 -5.22
CA GLN A 113 10.23 -0.65 -4.81
C GLN A 113 8.95 -0.58 -3.96
N ARG A 114 8.02 -1.54 -4.09
CA ARG A 114 6.88 -1.67 -3.15
C ARG A 114 7.32 -2.14 -1.78
N LEU A 115 8.28 -3.06 -1.67
CA LEU A 115 8.85 -3.48 -0.40
C LEU A 115 9.60 -2.33 0.29
N LEU A 116 10.37 -1.55 -0.47
CA LEU A 116 11.03 -0.35 0.06
C LEU A 116 9.99 0.68 0.58
N LEU A 117 8.91 0.89 -0.16
CA LEU A 117 7.82 1.75 0.31
C LEU A 117 7.15 1.19 1.57
N ALA A 118 6.95 -0.12 1.65
CA ALA A 118 6.38 -0.77 2.84
C ALA A 118 7.25 -0.54 4.08
N ARG A 119 8.57 -0.69 3.98
CA ARG A 119 9.51 -0.38 5.06
C ARG A 119 9.37 1.07 5.51
N ARG A 120 9.32 2.04 4.59
CA ARG A 120 9.12 3.46 4.90
C ARG A 120 7.83 3.74 5.66
N LEU A 121 6.75 3.08 5.25
CA LEU A 121 5.45 3.22 5.91
C LEU A 121 5.45 2.65 7.31
N THR A 122 6.09 1.50 7.54
CA THR A 122 6.23 0.93 8.90
C THR A 122 7.07 1.82 9.81
N GLU A 123 8.12 2.45 9.31
CA GLU A 123 8.94 3.40 10.07
C GLU A 123 8.16 4.61 10.58
N VAL A 124 7.14 5.05 9.86
CA VAL A 124 6.28 6.16 10.31
C VAL A 124 5.09 5.69 11.15
N GLY A 125 5.02 4.41 11.47
CA GLY A 125 4.05 3.82 12.39
C GLY A 125 2.80 3.25 11.72
N VAL A 126 2.81 2.95 10.43
CA VAL A 126 1.73 2.19 9.79
C VAL A 126 1.81 0.74 10.27
N PRO A 127 0.80 0.24 11.02
CA PRO A 127 0.90 -1.04 11.71
C PRO A 127 0.73 -2.25 10.77
N TRP A 128 0.14 -2.05 9.60
CA TRP A 128 -0.13 -3.13 8.65
C TRP A 128 0.05 -2.65 7.21
N VAL A 129 0.96 -3.27 6.49
CA VAL A 129 1.22 -3.01 5.07
C VAL A 129 1.17 -4.31 4.29
N THR A 130 0.34 -4.37 3.25
CA THR A 130 0.26 -5.51 2.36
C THR A 130 0.90 -5.17 1.02
N VAL A 131 1.89 -5.95 0.62
CA VAL A 131 2.53 -5.84 -0.70
C VAL A 131 2.06 -6.99 -1.59
N TYR A 132 1.36 -6.65 -2.66
CA TYR A 132 0.92 -7.64 -3.63
C TYR A 132 2.00 -7.90 -4.68
N ASN A 133 2.38 -9.17 -4.82
CA ASN A 133 3.29 -9.66 -5.84
C ASN A 133 2.57 -10.69 -6.72
N GLY A 134 1.98 -10.23 -7.82
CA GLY A 134 1.21 -11.09 -8.73
C GLY A 134 2.08 -11.89 -9.69
N GLY A 135 1.41 -12.74 -10.47
CA GLY A 135 2.07 -13.50 -11.52
C GLY A 135 2.60 -14.87 -11.10
N TRP A 136 2.08 -15.43 -10.00
CA TRP A 136 2.47 -16.75 -9.48
C TRP A 136 1.53 -17.88 -9.90
N ASP A 137 0.51 -17.59 -10.67
CA ASP A 137 -0.46 -18.59 -11.15
C ASP A 137 0.07 -19.35 -12.38
N HIS A 138 1.02 -20.24 -12.13
CA HIS A 138 1.77 -20.93 -13.17
C HIS A 138 1.16 -22.28 -13.54
N HIS A 139 0.15 -22.26 -14.40
CA HIS A 139 -0.43 -23.47 -15.01
C HIS A 139 0.42 -24.05 -16.14
N SER A 140 1.50 -23.38 -16.52
CA SER A 140 2.47 -23.79 -17.54
C SER A 140 3.86 -23.20 -17.25
N ASN A 141 4.90 -23.88 -17.74
CA ASN A 141 6.30 -23.41 -17.66
C ASN A 141 6.76 -22.95 -16.28
N LEU A 142 6.21 -23.54 -15.20
CA LEU A 142 6.45 -23.13 -13.81
C LEU A 142 7.94 -23.01 -13.51
N PHE A 143 8.70 -24.06 -13.77
CA PHE A 143 10.11 -24.12 -13.36
C PHE A 143 10.97 -23.08 -14.03
N LYS A 144 10.77 -22.88 -15.36
CA LYS A 144 11.50 -21.88 -16.10
C LYS A 144 11.13 -20.47 -15.62
N THR A 145 9.84 -20.19 -15.48
CA THR A 145 9.37 -18.86 -15.04
C THR A 145 9.82 -18.54 -13.62
N CYS A 146 9.75 -19.50 -12.71
CA CYS A 146 10.21 -19.32 -11.34
C CYS A 146 11.72 -19.08 -11.31
N LYS A 147 12.51 -19.92 -11.97
CA LYS A 147 13.96 -19.84 -11.98
C LYS A 147 14.48 -18.54 -12.59
N ASP A 148 13.94 -18.15 -13.75
CA ASP A 148 14.51 -17.08 -14.54
C ASP A 148 14.00 -15.69 -14.12
N LYS A 149 12.82 -15.62 -13.46
CA LYS A 149 12.18 -14.34 -13.18
C LYS A 149 11.56 -14.21 -11.79
N ALA A 150 10.64 -15.11 -11.41
CA ALA A 150 9.81 -14.89 -10.25
C ALA A 150 10.59 -14.99 -8.94
N LEU A 151 11.38 -16.07 -8.78
CA LEU A 151 12.19 -16.27 -7.58
C LEU A 151 13.34 -15.26 -7.46
N PRO A 152 14.12 -14.95 -8.48
CA PRO A 152 15.17 -13.93 -8.36
C PRO A 152 14.61 -12.56 -7.94
N THR A 153 13.46 -12.17 -8.47
CA THR A 153 12.82 -10.91 -8.09
C THR A 153 12.33 -10.93 -6.63
N LEU A 154 11.73 -12.03 -6.21
CA LEU A 154 11.27 -12.21 -4.83
C LEU A 154 12.44 -12.22 -3.86
N ASP A 155 13.46 -13.02 -4.14
CA ASP A 155 14.65 -13.20 -3.31
C ASP A 155 15.37 -11.86 -3.09
N THR A 156 15.70 -11.15 -4.17
CA THR A 156 16.37 -9.84 -4.09
C THR A 156 15.58 -8.86 -3.22
N GLY A 157 14.28 -8.74 -3.45
CA GLY A 157 13.45 -7.78 -2.71
C GLY A 157 13.30 -8.15 -1.24
N MET A 158 13.06 -9.44 -0.94
CA MET A 158 12.86 -9.92 0.42
C MET A 158 14.17 -9.88 1.22
N ALA A 159 15.30 -10.29 0.64
CA ALA A 159 16.60 -10.21 1.29
C ALA A 159 16.92 -8.75 1.65
N ALA A 160 16.75 -7.82 0.71
CA ALA A 160 16.97 -6.41 0.97
C ALA A 160 16.07 -5.85 2.08
N LEU A 161 14.78 -6.26 2.12
CA LEU A 161 13.88 -5.85 3.20
C LEU A 161 14.36 -6.36 4.56
N MET A 162 14.71 -7.64 4.66
CA MET A 162 15.16 -8.23 5.93
C MET A 162 16.46 -7.62 6.43
N GLU A 163 17.42 -7.39 5.53
CA GLU A 163 18.68 -6.73 5.86
C GLU A 163 18.46 -5.28 6.30
N ASP A 164 17.66 -4.51 5.57
CA ASP A 164 17.38 -3.10 5.90
C ASP A 164 16.65 -2.96 7.25
N LEU A 165 15.68 -3.84 7.55
CA LEU A 165 15.03 -3.89 8.85
C LEU A 165 16.00 -4.24 9.99
N ALA A 166 16.92 -5.18 9.74
CA ALA A 166 17.95 -5.55 10.72
C ALA A 166 18.95 -4.42 10.95
N GLU A 167 19.49 -3.81 9.88
CA GLU A 167 20.42 -2.69 9.95
C GLU A 167 19.83 -1.47 10.71
N ARG A 168 18.51 -1.29 10.62
CA ARG A 168 17.76 -0.22 11.31
C ARG A 168 17.33 -0.60 12.73
N GLY A 169 17.56 -1.83 13.16
CA GLY A 169 17.13 -2.31 14.48
C GLY A 169 15.61 -2.42 14.63
N THR A 170 14.88 -2.53 13.52
CA THR A 170 13.41 -2.62 13.51
C THR A 170 12.89 -4.03 13.24
N LEU A 171 13.75 -4.98 12.91
CA LEU A 171 13.36 -6.35 12.59
C LEU A 171 12.66 -7.05 13.75
N ASP A 172 13.13 -6.86 14.99
CA ASP A 172 12.55 -7.48 16.18
C ASP A 172 11.11 -7.01 16.49
N ASN A 173 10.74 -5.85 15.93
CA ASN A 173 9.40 -5.27 16.08
C ASN A 173 8.55 -5.38 14.82
N THR A 174 9.02 -6.12 13.79
CA THR A 174 8.34 -6.22 12.50
C THR A 174 8.14 -7.68 12.12
N LEU A 175 6.90 -8.14 12.10
CA LEU A 175 6.56 -9.45 11.55
C LEU A 175 6.43 -9.36 10.03
N VAL A 176 7.30 -10.07 9.32
CA VAL A 176 7.26 -10.19 7.86
C VAL A 176 6.64 -11.55 7.49
N VAL A 177 5.52 -11.52 6.76
CA VAL A 177 4.79 -12.72 6.32
C VAL A 177 4.81 -12.79 4.81
N CYS A 178 5.29 -13.92 4.26
CA CYS A 178 5.27 -14.20 2.84
C CYS A 178 4.46 -15.48 2.58
N LEU A 179 3.35 -15.37 1.87
CA LEU A 179 2.44 -16.50 1.63
C LEU A 179 1.76 -16.40 0.27
N GLY A 180 1.25 -17.51 -0.22
CA GLY A 180 0.33 -17.58 -1.35
C GLY A 180 -1.12 -17.63 -0.89
N GLU A 181 -2.05 -17.54 -1.85
CA GLU A 181 -3.50 -17.53 -1.59
C GLU A 181 -4.04 -18.93 -1.23
N PHE A 182 -3.48 -19.99 -1.83
CA PHE A 182 -3.83 -21.41 -1.60
C PHE A 182 -2.72 -22.33 -2.11
N GLY A 183 -2.88 -23.63 -1.91
CA GLY A 183 -1.92 -24.65 -2.34
C GLY A 183 -1.91 -24.86 -3.85
N ARG A 184 -0.87 -25.50 -4.33
CA ARG A 184 -0.71 -25.95 -5.71
C ARG A 184 -0.58 -27.46 -5.78
N THR A 185 -1.12 -28.09 -6.83
CA THR A 185 -1.10 -29.56 -6.99
C THR A 185 0.31 -30.12 -6.83
N PRO A 186 0.50 -31.20 -6.05
CA PRO A 186 1.82 -31.88 -5.99
C PRO A 186 2.23 -32.43 -7.35
N LYS A 187 1.27 -32.89 -8.14
CA LYS A 187 1.49 -33.37 -9.51
C LYS A 187 1.66 -32.21 -10.49
N ILE A 188 2.71 -32.31 -11.31
CA ILE A 188 2.97 -31.38 -12.42
C ILE A 188 2.09 -31.80 -13.59
N ASN A 189 1.39 -30.83 -14.19
CA ASN A 189 0.54 -31.08 -15.35
C ASN A 189 1.34 -31.23 -16.65
N LYS A 190 0.68 -31.61 -17.75
CA LYS A 190 1.30 -31.80 -19.07
C LYS A 190 1.98 -30.57 -19.66
N ASN A 191 1.68 -29.40 -19.14
CA ASN A 191 2.24 -28.11 -19.58
C ASN A 191 3.40 -27.64 -18.68
N ALA A 192 3.94 -28.54 -17.83
CA ALA A 192 4.98 -28.20 -16.84
C ALA A 192 4.55 -27.12 -15.85
N GLY A 193 3.28 -27.10 -15.46
CA GLY A 193 2.69 -26.20 -14.48
C GLY A 193 2.08 -26.95 -13.30
N ARG A 194 1.58 -26.19 -12.32
CA ARG A 194 0.82 -26.67 -11.18
C ARG A 194 -0.53 -25.96 -11.12
N ASP A 195 -1.58 -26.75 -10.92
CA ASP A 195 -2.94 -26.22 -10.85
C ASP A 195 -3.31 -25.88 -9.38
N HIS A 196 -4.49 -25.28 -9.18
CA HIS A 196 -5.00 -24.94 -7.87
C HIS A 196 -5.26 -26.21 -7.04
N TRP A 197 -4.99 -26.11 -5.75
CA TRP A 197 -5.16 -27.22 -4.81
C TRP A 197 -5.71 -26.69 -3.49
N SER A 198 -6.78 -27.32 -3.01
CA SER A 198 -7.51 -26.84 -1.82
C SER A 198 -6.89 -27.27 -0.49
N PHE A 199 -5.79 -28.03 -0.51
CA PHE A 199 -5.09 -28.50 0.69
C PHE A 199 -3.65 -28.04 0.72
#